data_b1b5fe4bf9b6b02f6b2452f476fdfc3c
#
_entry.id   b1b5fe4bf9b6b02f6b2452f476fdfc3c
#
_cell.length_a   1.000
_cell.length_b   1.000
_cell.length_c   1.000
_cell.angle_alpha   90.00
_cell.angle_beta   90.00
_cell.angle_gamma   90.00
#
_symmetry.space_group_name_H-M   'P 1'
#
loop_
_entity.id
_entity.type
_entity.pdbx_description
1 polymer ?
#
loop_
_entity_poly.entity_id
_entity_poly.type
_entity_poly.pdbx_seq_one_letter_code
_entity_poly.pdbx_strand_id
1 'polypeptide(L)'
;KVPSIITLTISTFLACIAAIIFQPNLLNEIAGEENLFKGVMITCYGSTNLETGNAALTELVATRGMAGMTNTIWLILCSMCFGGAMTASGMLGSITSVFVRFMKNRFSLVSSTVCSGLFMNLATADQYISIILTGSMFGNIYRKQGYESRLLSRTTEDSVTVTSVLIPWNSCGMTQATILNVPTLTYLPYCCLLYTSPSPRDGL
;
A
#
# COMPACT_ATOMS: atom_id res chain seq x y z
N LYS A 1 -13.14 -11.38 15.54
CA LYS A 1 -12.56 -10.52 14.49
C LYS A 1 -12.45 -11.36 13.23
N VAL A 2 -13.11 -10.95 12.16
CA VAL A 2 -13.03 -11.66 10.86
C VAL A 2 -11.75 -11.20 10.14
N PRO A 3 -10.95 -12.11 9.59
CA PRO A 3 -9.79 -11.74 8.79
C PRO A 3 -10.19 -10.88 7.59
N SER A 4 -9.41 -9.85 7.29
CA SER A 4 -9.71 -8.87 6.22
C SER A 4 -9.88 -9.52 4.84
N ILE A 5 -9.09 -10.55 4.53
CA ILE A 5 -9.18 -11.30 3.27
C ILE A 5 -10.56 -11.95 3.12
N ILE A 6 -11.07 -12.60 4.17
CA ILE A 6 -12.40 -13.24 4.14
C ILE A 6 -13.49 -12.19 3.93
N THR A 7 -13.39 -11.05 4.62
CA THR A 7 -14.36 -9.95 4.48
C THR A 7 -14.38 -9.42 3.04
N LEU A 8 -13.21 -9.16 2.44
CA LEU A 8 -13.09 -8.67 1.06
C LEU A 8 -13.64 -9.69 0.06
N THR A 9 -13.33 -10.98 0.24
CA THR A 9 -13.80 -12.03 -0.66
C THR A 9 -15.33 -12.16 -0.61
N ILE A 10 -15.92 -12.19 0.60
CA ILE A 10 -17.38 -12.24 0.77
C ILE A 10 -18.03 -10.99 0.18
N SER A 11 -17.46 -9.80 0.40
CA SER A 11 -17.95 -8.55 -0.15
C SER A 11 -17.97 -8.57 -1.68
N THR A 12 -16.93 -9.10 -2.32
CA THR A 12 -16.86 -9.25 -3.78
C THR A 12 -17.94 -10.19 -4.30
N PHE A 13 -18.13 -11.33 -3.65
CA PHE A 13 -19.21 -12.27 -4.03
C PHE A 13 -20.61 -11.65 -3.89
N LEU A 14 -20.86 -10.93 -2.80
CA LEU A 14 -22.13 -10.23 -2.59
C LEU A 14 -22.34 -9.14 -3.66
N ALA A 15 -21.31 -8.42 -4.02
CA ALA A 15 -21.37 -7.43 -5.10
C ALA A 15 -21.70 -8.06 -6.45
N CYS A 16 -21.11 -9.22 -6.78
CA CYS A 16 -21.45 -9.97 -8.00
C CYS A 16 -22.91 -10.41 -8.00
N ILE A 17 -23.41 -10.93 -6.89
CA ILE A 17 -24.83 -11.33 -6.76
C ILE A 17 -25.74 -10.11 -6.91
N ALA A 18 -25.43 -9.02 -6.26
CA ALA A 18 -26.19 -7.77 -6.37
C ALA A 18 -26.20 -7.24 -7.81
N ALA A 19 -25.07 -7.29 -8.53
CA ALA A 19 -24.98 -6.87 -9.92
C ALA A 19 -25.90 -7.72 -10.83
N ILE A 20 -25.95 -9.03 -10.62
CA ILE A 20 -26.84 -9.93 -11.37
C ILE A 20 -28.32 -9.59 -11.12
N ILE A 21 -28.69 -9.25 -9.88
CA ILE A 21 -30.09 -8.98 -9.53
C ILE A 21 -30.53 -7.59 -9.97
N PHE A 22 -29.69 -6.57 -9.72
CA PHE A 22 -30.07 -5.16 -9.91
C PHE A 22 -29.66 -4.58 -11.26
N GLN A 23 -28.63 -5.14 -11.92
CA GLN A 23 -28.05 -4.57 -13.14
C GLN A 23 -27.83 -5.61 -14.27
N PRO A 24 -28.82 -6.45 -14.61
CA PRO A 24 -28.66 -7.49 -15.63
C PRO A 24 -28.38 -6.90 -17.02
N ASN A 25 -29.00 -5.77 -17.36
CA ASN A 25 -28.83 -5.12 -18.65
C ASN A 25 -27.39 -4.62 -18.86
N LEU A 26 -26.77 -4.04 -17.82
CA LEU A 26 -25.41 -3.57 -17.85
C LEU A 26 -24.41 -4.75 -18.01
N LEU A 27 -24.66 -5.86 -17.33
CA LEU A 27 -23.84 -7.06 -17.47
C LEU A 27 -23.92 -7.68 -18.87
N ASN A 28 -25.09 -7.66 -19.49
CA ASN A 28 -25.26 -8.11 -20.86
C ASN A 28 -24.58 -7.19 -21.87
N GLU A 29 -24.60 -5.88 -21.65
CA GLU A 29 -23.88 -4.90 -22.45
C GLU A 29 -22.36 -5.15 -22.39
N ILE A 30 -21.81 -5.38 -21.18
CA ILE A 30 -20.39 -5.72 -20.98
C ILE A 30 -20.04 -7.06 -21.62
N ALA A 31 -20.94 -8.04 -21.56
CA ALA A 31 -20.72 -9.36 -22.14
C ALA A 31 -20.76 -9.36 -23.67
N GLY A 32 -21.45 -8.41 -24.29
CA GLY A 32 -21.76 -8.38 -25.72
C GLY A 32 -22.74 -9.50 -26.19
N GLU A 33 -23.32 -10.22 -25.25
CA GLU A 33 -24.24 -11.36 -25.45
C GLU A 33 -25.16 -11.45 -24.23
N GLU A 34 -26.31 -12.13 -24.35
CA GLU A 34 -27.20 -12.42 -23.24
C GLU A 34 -26.65 -13.51 -22.30
N ASN A 35 -25.50 -13.22 -21.68
CA ASN A 35 -24.83 -14.14 -20.74
C ASN A 35 -24.32 -13.41 -19.51
N LEU A 36 -25.14 -13.37 -18.47
CA LEU A 36 -24.84 -12.70 -17.19
C LEU A 36 -23.55 -13.21 -16.54
N PHE A 37 -23.26 -14.51 -16.63
CA PHE A 37 -22.04 -15.08 -16.06
C PHE A 37 -20.79 -14.55 -16.76
N LYS A 38 -20.83 -14.47 -18.09
CA LYS A 38 -19.72 -13.89 -18.87
C LYS A 38 -19.51 -12.41 -18.53
N GLY A 39 -20.59 -11.64 -18.36
CA GLY A 39 -20.52 -10.25 -17.92
C GLY A 39 -19.85 -10.08 -16.56
N VAL A 40 -20.22 -10.88 -15.58
CA VAL A 40 -19.58 -10.90 -14.25
C VAL A 40 -18.10 -11.25 -14.35
N MET A 41 -17.75 -12.28 -15.12
CA MET A 41 -16.35 -12.69 -15.27
C MET A 41 -15.50 -11.61 -15.97
N ILE A 42 -16.03 -10.95 -16.99
CA ILE A 42 -15.35 -9.82 -17.64
C ILE A 42 -15.14 -8.66 -16.67
N THR A 43 -16.15 -8.33 -15.87
CA THR A 43 -16.06 -7.25 -14.86
C THR A 43 -15.02 -7.56 -13.79
N CYS A 44 -14.91 -8.80 -13.35
CA CYS A 44 -13.94 -9.19 -12.33
C CYS A 44 -12.50 -9.28 -12.87
N TYR A 45 -12.33 -9.84 -14.06
CA TYR A 45 -11.01 -10.14 -14.61
C TYR A 45 -10.52 -9.12 -15.63
N GLY A 46 -11.39 -8.68 -16.52
CA GLY A 46 -11.05 -7.85 -17.67
C GLY A 46 -11.30 -6.36 -17.46
N SER A 47 -11.21 -5.60 -18.54
CA SER A 47 -11.58 -4.20 -18.57
C SER A 47 -13.05 -4.03 -18.97
N THR A 48 -13.78 -3.18 -18.26
CA THR A 48 -15.12 -2.76 -18.63
C THR A 48 -14.99 -1.52 -19.54
N ASN A 49 -15.32 -1.67 -20.82
CA ASN A 49 -15.35 -0.57 -21.78
C ASN A 49 -16.81 -0.08 -21.91
N LEU A 50 -17.27 0.70 -20.94
CA LEU A 50 -18.58 1.31 -20.94
C LEU A 50 -18.49 2.74 -21.49
N GLU A 51 -19.22 3.02 -22.57
CA GLU A 51 -19.36 4.37 -23.11
C GLU A 51 -20.50 5.11 -22.39
N THR A 52 -20.16 6.02 -21.48
CA THR A 52 -21.14 6.75 -20.66
C THR A 52 -21.59 8.08 -21.30
N GLY A 53 -21.12 8.41 -22.51
CA GLY A 53 -21.41 9.68 -23.17
C GLY A 53 -20.68 10.89 -22.56
N ASN A 54 -19.96 10.73 -21.45
CA ASN A 54 -19.11 11.75 -20.83
C ASN A 54 -17.70 11.20 -20.67
N ALA A 55 -16.72 11.82 -21.29
CA ALA A 55 -15.32 11.36 -21.31
C ALA A 55 -14.74 11.13 -19.91
N ALA A 56 -15.01 12.01 -18.95
CA ALA A 56 -14.54 11.88 -17.59
C ALA A 56 -15.18 10.68 -16.84
N LEU A 57 -16.45 10.43 -17.07
CA LEU A 57 -17.16 9.28 -16.49
C LEU A 57 -16.71 7.97 -17.16
N THR A 58 -16.51 7.97 -18.46
CA THR A 58 -15.99 6.80 -19.18
C THR A 58 -14.62 6.39 -18.67
N GLU A 59 -13.72 7.32 -18.41
CA GLU A 59 -12.39 7.05 -17.84
C GLU A 59 -12.48 6.52 -16.41
N LEU A 60 -13.38 7.05 -15.59
CA LEU A 60 -13.62 6.61 -14.21
C LEU A 60 -14.20 5.18 -14.13
N VAL A 61 -15.08 4.84 -15.04
CA VAL A 61 -15.77 3.53 -15.09
C VAL A 61 -14.94 2.48 -15.82
N ALA A 62 -13.96 2.87 -16.61
CA ALA A 62 -13.03 1.97 -17.30
C ALA A 62 -12.12 1.25 -16.31
N THR A 63 -12.64 0.27 -15.60
CA THR A 63 -11.85 -0.58 -14.70
C THR A 63 -11.01 -1.56 -15.50
N ARG A 64 -9.77 -1.75 -15.08
CA ARG A 64 -8.86 -2.71 -15.73
C ARG A 64 -9.00 -4.13 -15.17
N GLY A 65 -9.85 -4.32 -14.17
CA GLY A 65 -10.06 -5.59 -13.50
C GLY A 65 -8.76 -6.20 -12.94
N MET A 66 -8.80 -7.50 -12.68
CA MET A 66 -7.64 -8.23 -12.15
C MET A 66 -6.48 -8.30 -13.15
N ALA A 67 -6.77 -8.35 -14.45
CA ALA A 67 -5.75 -8.38 -15.50
C ALA A 67 -4.88 -7.12 -15.52
N GLY A 68 -5.47 -5.95 -15.25
CA GLY A 68 -4.74 -4.68 -15.15
C GLY A 68 -3.76 -4.61 -13.99
N MET A 69 -3.97 -5.42 -12.95
CA MET A 69 -3.09 -5.49 -11.77
C MET A 69 -1.93 -6.48 -11.93
N THR A 70 -1.88 -7.26 -13.01
CA THR A 70 -0.87 -8.31 -13.20
C THR A 70 0.56 -7.75 -13.18
N ASN A 71 0.81 -6.64 -13.84
CA ASN A 71 2.12 -6.00 -13.83
C ASN A 71 2.53 -5.53 -12.43
N THR A 72 1.57 -4.98 -11.68
CA THR A 72 1.79 -4.54 -10.29
C THR A 72 2.11 -5.74 -9.40
N ILE A 73 1.38 -6.85 -9.53
CA ILE A 73 1.64 -8.08 -8.79
C ILE A 73 3.03 -8.63 -9.10
N TRP A 74 3.43 -8.64 -10.38
CA TRP A 74 4.76 -9.08 -10.80
C TRP A 74 5.88 -8.23 -10.20
N LEU A 75 5.72 -6.90 -10.22
CA LEU A 75 6.66 -5.97 -9.61
C LEU A 75 6.76 -6.17 -8.09
N ILE A 76 5.62 -6.38 -7.42
CA ILE A 76 5.60 -6.67 -5.97
C ILE A 76 6.35 -7.96 -5.67
N LEU A 77 6.13 -9.03 -6.44
CA LEU A 77 6.85 -10.29 -6.25
C LEU A 77 8.37 -10.13 -6.40
N CYS A 78 8.82 -9.44 -7.46
CA CYS A 78 10.24 -9.16 -7.67
C CYS A 78 10.83 -8.33 -6.51
N SER A 79 10.11 -7.32 -6.06
CA SER A 79 10.50 -6.46 -4.94
C SER A 79 10.61 -7.24 -3.63
N MET A 80 9.64 -8.12 -3.34
CA MET A 80 9.66 -8.98 -2.15
C MET A 80 10.82 -9.98 -2.20
N CYS A 81 11.13 -10.55 -3.36
CA CYS A 81 12.31 -11.42 -3.54
C CYS A 81 13.60 -10.66 -3.25
N PHE A 82 13.74 -9.44 -3.77
CA PHE A 82 14.90 -8.59 -3.51
C PHE A 82 15.03 -8.21 -2.03
N GLY A 83 13.94 -7.74 -1.42
CA GLY A 83 13.88 -7.40 0.01
C GLY A 83 14.17 -8.61 0.91
N GLY A 84 13.66 -9.79 0.56
CA GLY A 84 13.96 -11.06 1.22
C GLY A 84 15.43 -11.43 1.15
N ALA A 85 16.05 -11.31 -0.01
CA ALA A 85 17.49 -11.59 -0.19
C ALA A 85 18.37 -10.61 0.63
N MET A 86 18.04 -9.32 0.63
CA MET A 86 18.74 -8.32 1.45
C MET A 86 18.57 -8.56 2.95
N THR A 87 17.41 -9.02 3.38
CA THR A 87 17.14 -9.39 4.78
C THR A 87 17.94 -10.63 5.17
N ALA A 88 17.91 -11.68 4.35
CA ALA A 88 18.60 -12.95 4.59
C ALA A 88 20.12 -12.77 4.62
N SER A 89 20.68 -11.88 3.80
CA SER A 89 22.12 -11.55 3.78
C SER A 89 22.57 -10.73 5.00
N GLY A 90 21.65 -10.23 5.84
CA GLY A 90 21.98 -9.39 6.98
C GLY A 90 22.41 -7.95 6.62
N MET A 91 22.40 -7.59 5.35
CA MET A 91 22.80 -6.25 4.88
C MET A 91 21.95 -5.14 5.50
N LEU A 92 20.62 -5.34 5.54
CA LEU A 92 19.71 -4.37 6.16
C LEU A 92 20.00 -4.16 7.64
N GLY A 93 20.29 -5.25 8.37
CA GLY A 93 20.68 -5.20 9.79
C GLY A 93 21.99 -4.42 10.00
N SER A 94 22.98 -4.65 9.17
CA SER A 94 24.27 -3.96 9.24
C SER A 94 24.12 -2.45 9.02
N ILE A 95 23.36 -2.04 8.01
CA ILE A 95 23.12 -0.63 7.70
C ILE A 95 22.34 0.04 8.84
N THR A 96 21.28 -0.61 9.35
CA THR A 96 20.50 -0.05 10.44
C THR A 96 21.30 0.06 11.74
N SER A 97 22.26 -0.83 11.98
CA SER A 97 23.16 -0.73 13.14
C SER A 97 23.95 0.59 13.19
N VAL A 98 24.21 1.19 12.02
CA VAL A 98 24.84 2.51 11.92
C VAL A 98 23.92 3.59 12.51
N PHE A 99 22.63 3.56 12.20
CA PHE A 99 21.65 4.50 12.74
C PHE A 99 21.51 4.36 14.26
N VAL A 100 21.60 3.13 14.77
CA VAL A 100 21.54 2.85 16.22
C VAL A 100 22.70 3.49 16.98
N ARG A 101 23.89 3.62 16.39
CA ARG A 101 25.06 4.24 17.02
C ARG A 101 24.89 5.73 17.30
N PHE A 102 24.05 6.42 16.56
CA PHE A 102 23.82 7.87 16.73
C PHE A 102 22.83 8.21 17.83
N MET A 103 22.25 7.22 18.52
CA MET A 103 21.22 7.42 19.52
C MET A 103 21.82 7.78 20.88
N LYS A 104 21.69 9.06 21.25
CA LYS A 104 22.09 9.56 22.57
C LYS A 104 20.93 10.09 23.41
N ASN A 105 19.93 10.71 22.75
CA ASN A 105 18.81 11.40 23.38
C ASN A 105 17.49 10.96 22.75
N ARG A 106 16.33 11.30 23.38
CA ARG A 106 14.99 11.01 22.86
C ARG A 106 14.80 11.51 21.42
N PHE A 107 15.19 12.74 21.12
CA PHE A 107 15.11 13.31 19.78
C PHE A 107 15.97 12.52 18.78
N SER A 108 17.18 12.18 19.15
CA SER A 108 18.08 11.37 18.32
C SER A 108 17.55 9.95 18.09
N LEU A 109 16.87 9.35 19.09
CA LEU A 109 16.22 8.05 18.95
C LEU A 109 15.08 8.10 17.93
N VAL A 110 14.17 9.06 18.04
CA VAL A 110 13.04 9.22 17.10
C VAL A 110 13.57 9.53 15.70
N SER A 111 14.50 10.48 15.54
CA SER A 111 15.09 10.80 14.24
C SER A 111 15.80 9.61 13.60
N SER A 112 16.54 8.83 14.39
CA SER A 112 17.21 7.61 13.92
C SER A 112 16.20 6.55 13.46
N THR A 113 15.10 6.39 14.19
CA THR A 113 14.00 5.48 13.80
C THR A 113 13.36 5.92 12.49
N VAL A 114 13.06 7.21 12.33
CA VAL A 114 12.52 7.78 11.10
C VAL A 114 13.46 7.57 9.92
N CYS A 115 14.72 7.96 10.06
CA CYS A 115 15.73 7.80 8.99
C CYS A 115 15.92 6.32 8.61
N SER A 116 15.97 5.44 9.60
CA SER A 116 16.06 4.00 9.36
C SER A 116 14.82 3.45 8.66
N GLY A 117 13.63 3.86 9.10
CA GLY A 117 12.36 3.47 8.48
C GLY A 117 12.25 3.92 7.02
N LEU A 118 12.61 5.17 6.75
CA LEU A 118 12.65 5.71 5.38
C LEU A 118 13.66 4.95 4.51
N PHE A 119 14.86 4.71 5.05
CA PHE A 119 15.86 3.92 4.33
C PHE A 119 15.37 2.51 4.02
N MET A 120 14.75 1.83 5.01
CA MET A 120 14.18 0.51 4.80
C MET A 120 13.09 0.52 3.73
N ASN A 121 12.23 1.53 3.75
CA ASN A 121 11.13 1.68 2.79
C ASN A 121 11.64 1.87 1.34
N LEU A 122 12.75 2.59 1.18
CA LEU A 122 13.43 2.74 -0.10
C LEU A 122 14.13 1.46 -0.55
N ALA A 123 14.79 0.76 0.37
CA ALA A 123 15.65 -0.39 0.07
C ALA A 123 14.88 -1.69 -0.13
N THR A 124 13.83 -1.94 0.67
CA THR A 124 13.02 -3.17 0.55
C THR A 124 11.90 -3.04 -0.48
N ALA A 125 11.57 -1.82 -0.87
CA ALA A 125 10.45 -1.50 -1.75
C ALA A 125 9.09 -2.07 -1.28
N ASP A 126 9.00 -2.43 0.00
CA ASP A 126 7.81 -2.98 0.63
C ASP A 126 7.55 -2.37 2.01
N GLN A 127 6.32 -1.91 2.22
CA GLN A 127 5.91 -1.26 3.46
C GLN A 127 5.91 -2.22 4.65
N TYR A 128 5.40 -3.44 4.48
CA TYR A 128 5.27 -4.40 5.59
C TYR A 128 6.62 -4.83 6.12
N ILE A 129 7.55 -5.16 5.23
CA ILE A 129 8.92 -5.54 5.60
C ILE A 129 9.59 -4.38 6.34
N SER A 130 9.44 -3.17 5.84
CA SER A 130 10.03 -1.96 6.45
C SER A 130 9.50 -1.71 7.86
N ILE A 131 8.19 -1.85 8.10
CA ILE A 131 7.57 -1.71 9.42
C ILE A 131 8.08 -2.79 10.38
N ILE A 132 8.07 -4.07 9.95
CA ILE A 132 8.48 -5.19 10.78
C ILE A 132 9.96 -5.07 11.17
N LEU A 133 10.83 -4.77 10.21
CA LEU A 133 12.27 -4.62 10.46
C LEU A 133 12.54 -3.45 11.38
N THR A 134 12.01 -2.27 11.11
CA THR A 134 12.17 -1.09 11.96
C THR A 134 11.63 -1.37 13.36
N GLY A 135 10.45 -1.92 13.49
CA GLY A 135 9.83 -2.28 14.77
C GLY A 135 10.65 -3.29 15.58
N SER A 136 11.17 -4.35 14.94
CA SER A 136 11.95 -5.39 15.59
C SER A 136 13.31 -4.86 16.08
N MET A 137 13.96 -4.00 15.31
CA MET A 137 15.28 -3.45 15.64
C MET A 137 15.22 -2.41 16.74
N PHE A 138 14.26 -1.50 16.69
CA PHE A 138 14.14 -0.42 17.66
C PHE A 138 13.32 -0.78 18.90
N GLY A 139 12.48 -1.81 18.85
CA GLY A 139 11.59 -2.19 19.94
C GLY A 139 12.29 -2.43 21.29
N ASN A 140 13.40 -3.15 21.28
CA ASN A 140 14.20 -3.40 22.49
C ASN A 140 14.89 -2.13 23.01
N ILE A 141 15.26 -1.22 22.13
CA ILE A 141 15.95 0.03 22.47
C ILE A 141 14.98 0.99 23.17
N TYR A 142 13.79 1.20 22.59
CA TYR A 142 12.73 2.01 23.21
C TYR A 142 12.39 1.48 24.60
N ARG A 143 12.23 0.16 24.74
CA ARG A 143 11.93 -0.48 26.02
C ARG A 143 13.05 -0.29 27.06
N LYS A 144 14.32 -0.44 26.67
CA LYS A 144 15.47 -0.21 27.55
C LYS A 144 15.60 1.23 28.00
N GLN A 145 15.19 2.20 27.19
CA GLN A 145 15.22 3.62 27.53
C GLN A 145 13.94 4.09 28.26
N GLY A 146 13.02 3.17 28.59
CA GLY A 146 11.82 3.48 29.35
C GLY A 146 10.72 4.16 28.52
N TYR A 147 10.81 4.14 27.19
CA TYR A 147 9.76 4.70 26.33
C TYR A 147 8.67 3.66 26.03
N GLU A 148 7.45 4.14 25.92
CA GLU A 148 6.31 3.30 25.57
C GLU A 148 6.41 2.78 24.12
N SER A 149 5.96 1.55 23.90
CA SER A 149 5.86 0.94 22.57
C SER A 149 4.96 1.73 21.61
N ARG A 150 4.02 2.52 22.16
CA ARG A 150 3.16 3.42 21.41
C ARG A 150 3.96 4.48 20.65
N LEU A 151 5.03 5.03 21.26
CA LEU A 151 5.88 6.01 20.60
C LEU A 151 6.59 5.42 19.38
N LEU A 152 7.09 4.19 19.48
CA LEU A 152 7.71 3.48 18.36
C LEU A 152 6.70 3.22 17.24
N SER A 153 5.52 2.68 17.58
CA SER A 153 4.47 2.40 16.62
C SER A 153 4.08 3.67 15.85
N ARG A 154 3.86 4.77 16.58
CA ARG A 154 3.53 6.06 15.98
C ARG A 154 4.65 6.57 15.05
N THR A 155 5.88 6.54 15.52
CA THR A 155 7.05 6.99 14.74
C THR A 155 7.21 6.16 13.45
N THR A 156 7.00 4.85 13.53
CA THR A 156 7.10 3.96 12.37
C THR A 156 5.94 4.21 11.39
N GLU A 157 4.74 4.41 11.88
CA GLU A 157 3.56 4.70 11.06
C GLU A 157 3.72 6.03 10.31
N ASP A 158 4.06 7.09 11.03
CA ASP A 158 4.22 8.42 10.45
C ASP A 158 5.41 8.51 9.47
N SER A 159 6.43 7.67 9.61
CA SER A 159 7.58 7.66 8.71
C SER A 159 7.45 6.66 7.55
N VAL A 160 7.15 5.41 7.82
CA VAL A 160 7.15 4.33 6.82
C VAL A 160 5.84 4.26 6.05
N THR A 161 4.72 4.22 6.77
CA THR A 161 3.40 4.02 6.14
C THR A 161 3.03 5.19 5.24
N VAL A 162 3.20 6.40 5.73
CA VAL A 162 2.83 7.62 5.01
C VAL A 162 3.72 7.86 3.79
N THR A 163 5.02 7.52 3.87
CA THR A 163 5.96 7.75 2.77
C THR A 163 6.00 6.64 1.74
N SER A 164 5.49 5.45 2.03
CA SER A 164 5.51 4.30 1.11
C SER A 164 4.82 4.58 -0.22
N VAL A 165 3.72 5.34 -0.21
CA VAL A 165 2.96 5.73 -1.41
C VAL A 165 3.70 6.75 -2.29
N LEU A 166 4.73 7.41 -1.77
CA LEU A 166 5.52 8.42 -2.49
C LEU A 166 6.74 7.82 -3.21
N ILE A 167 7.05 6.56 -2.96
CA ILE A 167 8.20 5.88 -3.55
C ILE A 167 7.73 5.12 -4.79
N PRO A 168 8.19 5.47 -6.00
CA PRO A 168 7.69 4.92 -7.25
C PRO A 168 7.83 3.40 -7.38
N TRP A 169 8.87 2.81 -6.78
CA TRP A 169 9.15 1.37 -6.82
C TRP A 169 8.65 0.60 -5.59
N ASN A 170 8.04 1.29 -4.63
CA ASN A 170 7.42 0.64 -3.49
C ASN A 170 6.07 0.01 -3.90
N SER A 171 5.73 -1.12 -3.30
CA SER A 171 4.46 -1.83 -3.57
C SER A 171 3.24 -0.91 -3.46
N CYS A 172 3.22 -0.02 -2.46
CA CYS A 172 2.14 0.95 -2.26
C CYS A 172 2.12 2.03 -3.36
N GLY A 173 3.30 2.59 -3.70
CA GLY A 173 3.41 3.61 -4.75
C GLY A 173 3.02 3.08 -6.12
N MET A 174 3.45 1.87 -6.47
CA MET A 174 3.09 1.20 -7.72
C MET A 174 1.58 0.92 -7.80
N THR A 175 0.99 0.41 -6.74
CA THR A 175 -0.46 0.14 -6.68
C THR A 175 -1.25 1.43 -6.84
N GLN A 176 -0.86 2.49 -6.12
CA GLN A 176 -1.52 3.79 -6.20
C GLN A 176 -1.41 4.40 -7.60
N ALA A 177 -0.22 4.38 -8.21
CA ALA A 177 -0.01 4.87 -9.56
C ALA A 177 -0.82 4.11 -10.61
N THR A 178 -0.98 2.78 -10.43
CA THR A 178 -1.80 1.93 -11.31
C THR A 178 -3.29 2.24 -11.18
N ILE A 179 -3.79 2.42 -9.95
CA ILE A 179 -5.21 2.71 -9.71
C ILE A 179 -5.59 4.10 -10.21
N LEU A 180 -4.76 5.12 -9.90
CA LEU A 180 -4.99 6.49 -10.31
C LEU A 180 -4.66 6.76 -11.78
N ASN A 181 -3.97 5.83 -12.44
CA ASN A 181 -3.42 5.99 -13.79
C ASN A 181 -2.51 7.23 -13.92
N VAL A 182 -1.85 7.62 -12.84
CA VAL A 182 -0.97 8.79 -12.75
C VAL A 182 0.37 8.38 -12.16
N PRO A 183 1.51 8.73 -12.78
CA PRO A 183 2.84 8.44 -12.24
C PRO A 183 3.04 9.03 -10.83
N THR A 184 3.73 8.29 -9.96
CA THR A 184 3.99 8.68 -8.56
C THR A 184 4.59 10.09 -8.45
N LEU A 185 5.54 10.42 -9.30
CA LEU A 185 6.21 11.73 -9.29
C LEU A 185 5.26 12.90 -9.65
N THR A 186 4.18 12.62 -10.38
CA THR A 186 3.21 13.65 -10.78
C THR A 186 2.29 14.02 -9.62
N TYR A 187 1.85 13.07 -8.80
CA TYR A 187 0.98 13.36 -7.66
C TYR A 187 1.74 13.74 -6.38
N LEU A 188 3.05 13.46 -6.31
CA LEU A 188 3.90 13.74 -5.15
C LEU A 188 3.79 15.19 -4.63
N PRO A 189 3.80 16.24 -5.48
CA PRO A 189 3.67 17.63 -5.00
C PRO A 189 2.30 17.93 -4.36
N TYR A 190 1.28 17.15 -4.71
CA TYR A 190 -0.08 17.34 -4.22
C TYR A 190 -0.38 16.51 -2.96
N CYS A 191 0.55 15.64 -2.56
CA CYS A 191 0.42 14.86 -1.34
C CYS A 191 0.68 15.73 -0.12
N CYS A 192 -0.38 16.25 0.48
CA CYS A 192 -0.34 17.10 1.68
C CYS A 192 -0.02 16.31 2.95
N LEU A 193 1.02 15.49 2.93
CA LEU A 193 1.44 14.66 4.06
C LEU A 193 1.76 15.46 5.32
N LEU A 194 2.28 16.66 5.14
CA LEU A 194 2.63 17.56 6.23
C LEU A 194 1.40 18.12 6.96
N TYR A 195 0.24 18.12 6.30
CA TYR A 195 -1.02 18.64 6.86
C TYR A 195 -1.92 17.55 7.45
N THR A 196 -1.74 16.31 7.02
CA THR A 196 -2.61 15.18 7.42
C THR A 196 -1.99 14.31 8.50
N SER A 197 -0.71 14.49 8.82
CA SER A 197 -0.10 13.81 9.96
C SER A 197 -0.74 14.35 11.24
N PRO A 198 -1.54 13.54 11.99
CA PRO A 198 -2.20 14.01 13.19
C PRO A 198 -1.13 14.44 14.20
N SER A 199 -1.28 15.68 14.69
CA SER A 199 -0.39 16.20 15.72
C SER A 199 -0.42 15.29 16.95
N PRO A 200 0.71 15.07 17.65
CA PRO A 200 0.71 14.38 18.94
C PRO A 200 -0.27 14.99 19.99
N ARG A 201 -0.78 16.20 19.71
CA ARG A 201 -1.75 16.90 20.55
C ARG A 201 -3.19 16.51 20.28
N ASP A 202 -3.49 15.89 19.14
CA ASP A 202 -4.87 15.58 18.73
C ASP A 202 -5.36 14.23 19.28
N GLY A 203 -4.58 13.57 20.11
CA GLY A 203 -4.88 12.27 20.71
C GLY A 203 -4.75 12.21 22.23
N LEU A 204 -4.79 13.35 22.92
CA LEU A 204 -4.86 13.43 24.38
C LEU A 204 -6.20 13.96 24.83
#